data_d0e59341b9ab09da060f955aa4e3dd32
#
_entry.id   d0e59341b9ab09da060f955aa4e3dd32
#
_cell.length_a   1.000
_cell.length_b   1.000
_cell.length_c   1.000
_cell.angle_alpha   90.00
_cell.angle_beta   90.00
_cell.angle_gamma   90.00
#
_symmetry.space_group_name_H-M   'P 1'
#
loop_
_entity.id
_entity.type
_entity.pdbx_description
1 polymer ?
#
loop_
_entity_poly.entity_id
_entity_poly.type
_entity_poly.pdbx_seq_one_letter_code
_entity_poly.pdbx_strand_id
1 'polypeptide(L)'
;MKGTLVHIQRHIALFSLLFYLGVTTLPARILELKNGWILQGRYKATVPSTIMGVLTDNGEYDGILEGTAYKQIDRTRFDKPWTYSNTFSLTENDRKGHVFLKLDGISYRANIKLNGVLIADTSVVYGTYRRYLLDITSVAKEKNALQIQVYRAMPGEPNAGYVDWNPRPADESMGIIRPVSIVTCGDVMLTSPAVFSEVNMASLDEAWLTFSTKITNLSDHEVHGEIHASFGEVEFTYPISLHAGEQRLLTLTPDQVKQLHIKNPRLWWCRGLGTPELYKMDLTFLSNGKVQDSKSFQFGIRQVGEYFTSDGDRGFTLKGKRVLFRGGGWTDDIFMRDTPETNAEQLYKVCDMNLNAIRMENIWGKSQDIFNRCDSLGIMVLPGWTCHWEWEVYLGKSCDDLYGCMTSENDIRLMTQYFHDQLLWLRHHPSIICWFVGSDKIPVSKLEQNYQRLLRRFDPSRSIVTSAKKLESQLSGTAGMKMEGPYDYVGPAYWYAKEAPGSAFGFNTETGIGAQIPQKESLKRMIGKNLWPINETWEYHCTASQSSMNSLNHL
;
A
#
# COMPACT_ATOMS: atom_id res chain seq x y z
N MET A 1 2.06 16.53 -46.91
CA MET A 1 2.19 15.30 -46.12
C MET A 1 3.50 14.61 -46.48
N LYS A 2 4.58 14.98 -45.85
CA LYS A 2 5.91 14.31 -45.81
C LYS A 2 6.73 15.06 -44.78
N GLY A 3 6.80 14.56 -43.56
CA GLY A 3 7.61 15.19 -42.49
C GLY A 3 7.30 14.74 -41.07
N THR A 4 7.15 13.43 -40.81
CA THR A 4 6.94 12.94 -39.43
C THR A 4 7.49 11.52 -39.25
N LEU A 5 8.64 11.20 -39.81
CA LEU A 5 9.19 9.83 -39.72
C LEU A 5 10.70 9.77 -39.39
N VAL A 6 11.29 10.86 -38.88
CA VAL A 6 12.74 10.88 -38.62
C VAL A 6 13.12 10.87 -37.13
N HIS A 7 12.17 11.01 -36.19
CA HIS A 7 12.52 11.10 -34.75
C HIS A 7 12.40 9.80 -33.92
N ILE A 8 11.93 8.70 -34.51
CA ILE A 8 11.75 7.43 -33.75
C ILE A 8 13.01 6.53 -33.79
N GLN A 9 13.95 6.77 -34.68
CA GLN A 9 15.11 5.87 -34.83
C GLN A 9 16.32 6.18 -33.94
N ARG A 10 16.35 7.29 -33.19
CA ARG A 10 17.51 7.62 -32.35
C ARG A 10 17.46 7.08 -30.92
N HIS A 11 16.30 6.65 -30.42
CA HIS A 11 16.18 6.13 -29.05
C HIS A 11 16.40 4.62 -28.90
N ILE A 12 16.51 3.88 -30.00
CA ILE A 12 16.77 2.43 -29.97
C ILE A 12 18.28 2.12 -29.96
N ALA A 13 19.12 3.06 -30.33
CA ALA A 13 20.55 2.82 -30.51
C ALA A 13 21.39 2.86 -29.22
N LEU A 14 20.91 3.52 -28.13
CA LEU A 14 21.71 3.59 -26.89
C LEU A 14 21.54 2.35 -25.97
N PHE A 15 20.40 1.69 -26.01
CA PHE A 15 20.19 0.42 -25.30
C PHE A 15 20.94 -0.74 -25.93
N SER A 16 21.31 -0.64 -27.22
CA SER A 16 22.05 -1.67 -27.96
C SER A 16 23.56 -1.64 -27.70
N LEU A 17 24.12 -0.56 -27.18
CA LEU A 17 25.57 -0.43 -26.98
C LEU A 17 26.07 -1.07 -25.67
N LEU A 18 25.22 -1.18 -24.65
CA LEU A 18 25.56 -1.92 -23.42
C LEU A 18 25.61 -3.45 -23.62
N PHE A 19 24.96 -3.97 -24.66
CA PHE A 19 24.97 -5.38 -25.00
C PHE A 19 26.24 -5.86 -25.73
N TYR A 20 27.08 -4.94 -26.24
CA TYR A 20 28.27 -5.32 -27.04
C TYR A 20 29.57 -5.32 -26.26
N LEU A 21 29.58 -4.92 -25.00
CA LEU A 21 30.76 -4.96 -24.14
C LEU A 21 30.69 -6.17 -23.20
N GLY A 22 30.55 -7.38 -23.65
CA GLY A 22 30.81 -8.62 -22.90
C GLY A 22 30.48 -8.63 -21.39
N VAL A 23 29.53 -7.80 -20.92
CA VAL A 23 29.11 -7.72 -19.52
C VAL A 23 28.38 -9.00 -19.19
N THR A 24 29.05 -9.92 -18.51
CA THR A 24 28.41 -11.10 -17.96
C THR A 24 27.46 -10.66 -16.86
N THR A 25 26.20 -10.58 -17.18
CA THR A 25 25.15 -10.23 -16.21
C THR A 25 24.90 -11.40 -15.28
N LEU A 26 25.11 -11.21 -13.97
CA LEU A 26 24.35 -11.97 -12.98
C LEU A 26 22.93 -11.40 -13.03
N PRO A 27 21.90 -12.16 -13.33
CA PRO A 27 20.58 -11.58 -13.51
C PRO A 27 19.98 -11.21 -12.17
N ALA A 28 19.97 -9.92 -11.89
CA ALA A 28 19.02 -9.38 -10.93
C ALA A 28 17.61 -9.60 -11.50
N ARG A 29 16.85 -10.49 -10.91
CA ARG A 29 15.52 -10.87 -11.39
C ARG A 29 14.52 -10.89 -10.26
N ILE A 30 13.30 -10.45 -10.56
CA ILE A 30 12.14 -10.65 -9.69
C ILE A 30 11.19 -11.59 -10.45
N LEU A 31 10.93 -12.76 -9.89
CA LEU A 31 9.94 -13.71 -10.37
C LEU A 31 8.77 -13.70 -9.41
N GLU A 32 7.67 -13.03 -9.76
CA GLU A 32 6.45 -13.05 -8.97
C GLU A 32 5.73 -14.38 -9.12
N LEU A 33 5.43 -15.02 -8.00
CA LEU A 33 4.67 -16.27 -7.93
C LEU A 33 3.18 -15.97 -7.81
N LYS A 34 2.56 -15.46 -8.88
CA LYS A 34 1.13 -15.09 -8.88
C LYS A 34 0.23 -16.30 -9.06
N ASN A 35 0.55 -17.17 -10.00
CA ASN A 35 -0.27 -18.31 -10.44
C ASN A 35 0.35 -19.65 -10.04
N GLY A 36 -0.38 -20.75 -10.27
CA GLY A 36 0.12 -22.09 -10.02
C GLY A 36 0.05 -22.55 -8.56
N TRP A 37 -0.63 -21.78 -7.71
CA TRP A 37 -0.84 -22.16 -6.32
C TRP A 37 -1.96 -23.18 -6.19
N ILE A 38 -1.79 -24.10 -5.25
CA ILE A 38 -2.81 -25.08 -4.82
C ILE A 38 -2.98 -24.92 -3.31
N LEU A 39 -4.20 -24.64 -2.87
CA LEU A 39 -4.56 -24.56 -1.46
C LEU A 39 -5.06 -25.94 -1.00
N GLN A 40 -4.50 -26.45 0.13
CA GLN A 40 -4.81 -27.74 0.75
C GLN A 40 -4.72 -28.93 -0.24
N GLY A 41 -3.85 -28.87 -1.25
CA GLY A 41 -3.70 -29.92 -2.26
C GLY A 41 -4.90 -30.07 -3.21
N ARG A 42 -5.91 -29.20 -3.13
CA ARG A 42 -7.19 -29.37 -3.81
C ARG A 42 -7.63 -28.15 -4.62
N TYR A 43 -7.58 -26.95 -4.04
CA TYR A 43 -8.18 -25.76 -4.62
C TYR A 43 -7.14 -24.98 -5.44
N LYS A 44 -7.48 -24.62 -6.67
CA LYS A 44 -6.64 -23.71 -7.47
C LYS A 44 -6.67 -22.32 -6.86
N ALA A 45 -5.50 -21.70 -6.74
CA ALA A 45 -5.40 -20.38 -6.16
C ALA A 45 -4.50 -19.45 -7.00
N THR A 46 -4.79 -18.17 -6.92
CA THR A 46 -3.90 -17.07 -7.29
C THR A 46 -3.51 -16.31 -6.03
N VAL A 47 -2.34 -15.70 -6.03
CA VAL A 47 -1.84 -14.89 -4.91
C VAL A 47 -1.57 -13.48 -5.44
N PRO A 48 -2.01 -12.42 -4.74
CA PRO A 48 -2.58 -12.35 -3.39
C PRO A 48 -4.04 -12.82 -3.28
N SER A 49 -4.38 -13.53 -2.20
CA SER A 49 -5.74 -13.96 -1.90
C SER A 49 -5.89 -14.38 -0.43
N THR A 50 -7.09 -14.25 0.12
CA THR A 50 -7.46 -14.87 1.40
C THR A 50 -7.96 -16.31 1.19
N ILE A 51 -8.09 -17.07 2.29
CA ILE A 51 -8.68 -18.42 2.21
C ILE A 51 -10.11 -18.35 1.69
N MET A 52 -10.94 -17.44 2.22
CA MET A 52 -12.31 -17.23 1.73
C MET A 52 -12.33 -16.85 0.25
N GLY A 53 -11.41 -16.01 -0.21
CA GLY A 53 -11.29 -15.66 -1.61
C GLY A 53 -11.05 -16.88 -2.49
N VAL A 54 -10.08 -17.72 -2.13
CA VAL A 54 -9.79 -18.96 -2.87
C VAL A 54 -10.98 -19.92 -2.88
N LEU A 55 -11.62 -20.14 -1.75
CA LEU A 55 -12.76 -21.06 -1.64
C LEU A 55 -13.96 -20.57 -2.47
N THR A 56 -14.23 -19.27 -2.45
CA THR A 56 -15.28 -18.65 -3.27
C THR A 56 -14.98 -18.77 -4.76
N ASP A 57 -13.73 -18.52 -5.18
CA ASP A 57 -13.32 -18.67 -6.59
C ASP A 57 -13.38 -20.14 -7.08
N ASN A 58 -13.40 -21.10 -6.18
CA ASN A 58 -13.60 -22.53 -6.48
C ASN A 58 -15.06 -23.01 -6.28
N GLY A 59 -16.01 -22.10 -6.07
CA GLY A 59 -17.45 -22.40 -6.01
C GLY A 59 -17.94 -22.96 -4.67
N GLU A 60 -17.11 -23.03 -3.62
CA GLU A 60 -17.58 -23.54 -2.31
C GLU A 60 -18.56 -22.58 -1.60
N TYR A 61 -18.53 -21.32 -1.97
CA TYR A 61 -19.37 -20.28 -1.36
C TYR A 61 -20.14 -19.48 -2.43
N ASP A 62 -20.62 -20.15 -3.47
CA ASP A 62 -21.48 -19.51 -4.46
C ASP A 62 -22.73 -18.94 -3.80
N GLY A 63 -23.07 -17.69 -4.14
CA GLY A 63 -24.22 -16.99 -3.55
C GLY A 63 -24.04 -16.57 -2.09
N ILE A 64 -22.85 -16.66 -1.51
CA ILE A 64 -22.61 -16.38 -0.07
C ILE A 64 -22.94 -14.95 0.33
N LEU A 65 -22.94 -14.01 -0.60
CA LEU A 65 -23.31 -12.60 -0.37
C LEU A 65 -24.79 -12.34 -0.65
N GLU A 66 -25.56 -13.37 -1.01
CA GLU A 66 -27.00 -13.27 -1.28
C GLU A 66 -27.81 -13.55 -0.01
N GLY A 67 -28.90 -12.81 0.18
CA GLY A 67 -29.79 -12.99 1.32
C GLY A 67 -29.04 -12.92 2.64
N THR A 68 -29.21 -13.93 3.48
CA THR A 68 -28.56 -14.04 4.79
C THR A 68 -27.51 -15.15 4.84
N ALA A 69 -27.08 -15.67 3.68
CA ALA A 69 -26.22 -16.84 3.59
C ALA A 69 -24.89 -16.66 4.34
N TYR A 70 -24.34 -15.44 4.35
CA TYR A 70 -23.09 -15.14 5.06
C TYR A 70 -23.14 -15.41 6.57
N LYS A 71 -24.33 -15.32 7.20
CA LYS A 71 -24.52 -15.65 8.63
C LYS A 71 -24.28 -17.13 8.93
N GLN A 72 -24.39 -18.00 7.93
CA GLN A 72 -24.35 -19.46 8.10
C GLN A 72 -22.95 -20.04 7.92
N ILE A 73 -21.93 -19.22 7.66
CA ILE A 73 -20.56 -19.69 7.50
C ILE A 73 -20.07 -20.28 8.83
N ASP A 74 -19.61 -21.53 8.78
CA ASP A 74 -18.89 -22.14 9.88
C ASP A 74 -17.47 -21.52 9.99
N ARG A 75 -17.32 -20.57 10.89
CA ARG A 75 -16.05 -19.87 11.12
C ARG A 75 -14.99 -20.76 11.76
N THR A 76 -15.39 -21.85 12.44
CA THR A 76 -14.46 -22.80 13.10
C THR A 76 -13.57 -23.53 12.09
N ARG A 77 -14.01 -23.60 10.84
CA ARG A 77 -13.23 -24.12 9.71
C ARG A 77 -11.87 -23.41 9.57
N PHE A 78 -11.81 -22.14 9.92
CA PHE A 78 -10.63 -21.30 9.80
C PHE A 78 -9.76 -21.28 11.06
N ASP A 79 -10.12 -22.02 12.10
CA ASP A 79 -9.28 -22.21 13.31
C ASP A 79 -8.04 -23.07 13.01
N LYS A 80 -8.11 -23.89 11.97
CA LYS A 80 -7.00 -24.74 11.53
C LYS A 80 -6.14 -24.02 10.50
N PRO A 81 -4.83 -24.34 10.45
CA PRO A 81 -3.96 -23.77 9.42
C PRO A 81 -4.32 -24.27 8.03
N TRP A 82 -4.07 -23.42 7.03
CA TRP A 82 -4.26 -23.72 5.62
C TRP A 82 -2.93 -23.63 4.87
N THR A 83 -2.66 -24.60 3.98
CA THR A 83 -1.38 -24.69 3.28
C THR A 83 -1.53 -24.34 1.81
N TYR A 84 -0.84 -23.30 1.38
CA TYR A 84 -0.60 -22.97 -0.02
C TYR A 84 0.65 -23.71 -0.50
N SER A 85 0.60 -24.33 -1.68
CA SER A 85 1.73 -24.99 -2.32
C SER A 85 1.93 -24.42 -3.72
N ASN A 86 3.18 -24.20 -4.11
CA ASN A 86 3.56 -23.75 -5.45
C ASN A 86 4.88 -24.42 -5.88
N THR A 87 5.12 -24.49 -7.18
CA THR A 87 6.39 -24.91 -7.74
C THR A 87 6.94 -23.85 -8.67
N PHE A 88 8.24 -23.64 -8.64
CA PHE A 88 8.94 -22.72 -9.53
C PHE A 88 10.29 -23.26 -9.95
N SER A 89 10.81 -22.74 -11.05
CA SER A 89 12.10 -23.13 -11.58
C SER A 89 13.08 -21.95 -11.59
N LEU A 90 14.33 -22.24 -11.29
CA LEU A 90 15.46 -21.31 -11.37
C LEU A 90 16.44 -21.82 -12.43
N THR A 91 16.91 -20.92 -13.27
CA THR A 91 18.00 -21.23 -14.19
C THR A 91 19.32 -21.42 -13.43
N GLU A 92 20.32 -22.02 -14.08
CA GLU A 92 21.67 -22.07 -13.51
C GLU A 92 22.18 -20.66 -13.18
N ASN A 93 21.86 -19.70 -14.02
CA ASN A 93 22.28 -18.32 -13.86
C ASN A 93 21.60 -17.64 -12.64
N ASP A 94 20.31 -17.90 -12.40
CA ASP A 94 19.60 -17.42 -11.20
C ASP A 94 20.25 -17.90 -9.90
N ARG A 95 20.93 -19.05 -9.92
CA ARG A 95 21.55 -19.70 -8.76
C ARG A 95 23.05 -19.38 -8.56
N LYS A 96 23.63 -18.53 -9.43
CA LYS A 96 25.04 -18.11 -9.30
C LYS A 96 25.28 -17.05 -8.22
N GLY A 97 24.25 -16.33 -7.82
CA GLY A 97 24.27 -15.34 -6.76
C GLY A 97 23.37 -15.74 -5.58
N HIS A 98 22.84 -14.73 -4.91
CA HIS A 98 21.92 -14.90 -3.80
C HIS A 98 20.49 -15.04 -4.29
N VAL A 99 19.73 -15.91 -3.63
CA VAL A 99 18.32 -16.17 -3.93
C VAL A 99 17.49 -15.94 -2.67
N PHE A 100 16.47 -15.10 -2.79
CA PHE A 100 15.60 -14.76 -1.67
C PHE A 100 14.14 -15.08 -1.99
N LEU A 101 13.43 -15.54 -0.97
CA LEU A 101 11.97 -15.56 -0.96
C LEU A 101 11.49 -14.25 -0.31
N LYS A 102 10.82 -13.41 -1.12
CA LYS A 102 10.24 -12.14 -0.68
C LYS A 102 8.74 -12.31 -0.45
N LEU A 103 8.28 -11.92 0.72
CA LEU A 103 6.88 -11.92 1.12
C LEU A 103 6.50 -10.48 1.47
N ASP A 104 5.54 -9.91 0.77
CA ASP A 104 5.12 -8.51 1.03
C ASP A 104 3.97 -8.41 2.05
N GLY A 105 3.32 -9.54 2.42
CA GLY A 105 2.32 -9.59 3.48
C GLY A 105 1.62 -10.94 3.60
N ILE A 106 1.56 -11.47 4.81
CA ILE A 106 0.84 -12.71 5.17
C ILE A 106 -0.06 -12.41 6.36
N SER A 107 -1.34 -12.68 6.24
CA SER A 107 -2.31 -12.54 7.32
C SER A 107 -2.61 -13.93 7.93
N TYR A 108 -2.26 -14.28 9.16
CA TYR A 108 -1.55 -13.40 10.11
C TYR A 108 -0.13 -13.88 10.35
N ARG A 109 0.11 -15.21 10.37
CA ARG A 109 1.42 -15.85 10.57
C ARG A 109 1.59 -17.08 9.69
N ALA A 110 2.84 -17.52 9.46
CA ALA A 110 3.07 -18.69 8.64
C ALA A 110 4.30 -19.51 9.04
N ASN A 111 4.22 -20.82 8.74
CA ASN A 111 5.38 -21.69 8.57
C ASN A 111 5.69 -21.80 7.08
N ILE A 112 6.95 -21.68 6.70
CA ILE A 112 7.41 -21.68 5.32
C ILE A 112 8.41 -22.80 5.12
N LYS A 113 8.15 -23.67 4.15
CA LYS A 113 9.05 -24.75 3.75
C LYS A 113 9.40 -24.63 2.28
N LEU A 114 10.67 -24.81 1.96
CA LEU A 114 11.17 -24.94 0.59
C LEU A 114 11.89 -26.28 0.44
N ASN A 115 11.49 -27.08 -0.55
CA ASN A 115 12.06 -28.40 -0.80
C ASN A 115 12.06 -29.32 0.44
N GLY A 116 11.04 -29.18 1.30
CA GLY A 116 10.89 -29.91 2.57
C GLY A 116 11.64 -29.32 3.76
N VAL A 117 12.54 -28.34 3.56
CA VAL A 117 13.30 -27.65 4.62
C VAL A 117 12.48 -26.51 5.19
N LEU A 118 12.37 -26.39 6.51
CA LEU A 118 11.75 -25.25 7.20
C LEU A 118 12.67 -24.03 7.05
N ILE A 119 12.16 -22.99 6.38
CA ILE A 119 12.88 -21.72 6.15
C ILE A 119 12.58 -20.71 7.25
N ALA A 120 11.32 -20.62 7.65
CA ALA A 120 10.88 -19.75 8.73
C ALA A 120 9.60 -20.31 9.35
N ASP A 121 9.39 -20.08 10.62
CA ASP A 121 8.20 -20.46 11.36
C ASP A 121 7.38 -19.25 11.82
N THR A 122 6.30 -19.51 12.56
CA THR A 122 5.37 -18.49 13.09
C THR A 122 5.99 -17.51 14.08
N SER A 123 7.18 -17.78 14.62
CA SER A 123 7.91 -16.84 15.48
C SER A 123 8.65 -15.78 14.68
N VAL A 124 8.98 -16.08 13.43
CA VAL A 124 9.66 -15.19 12.48
C VAL A 124 8.63 -14.48 11.60
N VAL A 125 7.71 -15.24 10.98
CA VAL A 125 6.71 -14.71 10.06
C VAL A 125 5.39 -14.53 10.79
N TYR A 126 5.14 -13.30 11.24
CA TYR A 126 3.88 -12.89 11.88
C TYR A 126 3.62 -11.39 11.67
N GLY A 127 2.35 -11.02 11.68
CA GLY A 127 1.91 -9.65 11.46
C GLY A 127 1.59 -9.36 10.00
N THR A 128 0.33 -8.99 9.76
CA THR A 128 -0.29 -8.85 8.45
C THR A 128 0.49 -7.97 7.47
N TYR A 129 0.98 -6.82 7.96
CA TYR A 129 1.63 -5.81 7.12
C TYR A 129 3.16 -5.83 7.21
N ARG A 130 3.74 -6.93 7.71
CA ARG A 130 5.17 -7.16 7.70
C ARG A 130 5.64 -7.62 6.34
N ARG A 131 6.87 -7.24 6.00
CA ARG A 131 7.55 -7.67 4.78
C ARG A 131 8.78 -8.49 5.14
N TYR A 132 8.96 -9.62 4.47
CA TYR A 132 10.06 -10.53 4.74
C TYR A 132 10.88 -10.76 3.49
N LEU A 133 12.19 -10.84 3.68
CA LEU A 133 13.16 -11.24 2.67
C LEU A 133 13.99 -12.38 3.28
N LEU A 134 13.62 -13.60 2.95
CA LEU A 134 14.21 -14.82 3.52
C LEU A 134 15.26 -15.35 2.55
N ASP A 135 16.50 -15.49 3.02
CA ASP A 135 17.57 -16.10 2.24
C ASP A 135 17.28 -17.59 2.06
N ILE A 136 17.18 -18.03 0.82
CA ILE A 136 16.95 -19.42 0.42
C ILE A 136 18.08 -19.97 -0.45
N THR A 137 19.19 -19.25 -0.58
CA THR A 137 20.31 -19.57 -1.47
C THR A 137 20.80 -21.01 -1.29
N SER A 138 20.99 -21.45 -0.04
CA SER A 138 21.52 -22.79 0.28
C SER A 138 20.54 -23.94 0.01
N VAL A 139 19.24 -23.66 -0.09
CA VAL A 139 18.19 -24.68 -0.26
C VAL A 139 17.51 -24.63 -1.63
N ALA A 140 17.73 -23.55 -2.38
CA ALA A 140 17.18 -23.37 -3.72
C ALA A 140 17.81 -24.34 -4.73
N LYS A 141 16.97 -24.91 -5.59
CA LYS A 141 17.33 -25.87 -6.63
C LYS A 141 16.87 -25.37 -8.00
N GLU A 142 17.14 -26.13 -9.05
CA GLU A 142 16.58 -25.87 -10.38
C GLU A 142 15.05 -25.93 -10.35
N LYS A 143 14.50 -26.98 -9.73
CA LYS A 143 13.05 -27.13 -9.50
C LYS A 143 12.78 -27.07 -8.01
N ASN A 144 11.85 -26.23 -7.61
CA ASN A 144 11.57 -25.93 -6.22
C ASN A 144 10.09 -26.19 -5.89
N ALA A 145 9.86 -26.74 -4.70
CA ALA A 145 8.54 -26.91 -4.11
C ALA A 145 8.43 -26.02 -2.86
N LEU A 146 7.58 -25.01 -2.94
CA LEU A 146 7.32 -24.04 -1.86
C LEU A 146 5.98 -24.38 -1.18
N GLN A 147 6.00 -24.40 0.15
CA GLN A 147 4.81 -24.53 0.98
C GLN A 147 4.76 -23.38 1.99
N ILE A 148 3.62 -22.71 2.05
CA ILE A 148 3.33 -21.65 3.03
C ILE A 148 2.07 -22.06 3.79
N GLN A 149 2.24 -22.45 5.05
CA GLN A 149 1.14 -22.80 5.93
C GLN A 149 0.75 -21.57 6.75
N VAL A 150 -0.45 -21.04 6.49
CA VAL A 150 -0.95 -19.81 7.11
C VAL A 150 -1.87 -20.10 8.27
N TYR A 151 -1.87 -19.21 9.26
CA TYR A 151 -2.70 -19.25 10.46
C TYR A 151 -3.40 -17.90 10.61
N ARG A 152 -4.66 -17.91 11.00
CA ARG A 152 -5.43 -16.69 11.23
C ARG A 152 -4.91 -15.88 12.42
N ALA A 153 -5.31 -14.62 12.48
CA ALA A 153 -5.12 -13.79 13.66
C ALA A 153 -5.94 -14.31 14.84
N MET A 154 -5.37 -14.22 16.04
CA MET A 154 -6.05 -14.46 17.30
C MET A 154 -6.62 -13.15 17.85
N PRO A 155 -7.61 -13.19 18.76
CA PRO A 155 -8.08 -11.99 19.44
C PRO A 155 -6.91 -11.18 20.03
N GLY A 156 -6.94 -9.87 19.83
CA GLY A 156 -5.88 -8.97 20.26
C GLY A 156 -4.74 -8.76 19.25
N GLU A 157 -4.74 -9.49 18.13
CA GLU A 157 -3.72 -9.36 17.09
C GLU A 157 -4.20 -8.46 15.94
N PRO A 158 -3.42 -7.43 15.55
CA PRO A 158 -3.81 -6.49 14.52
C PRO A 158 -3.68 -7.11 13.12
N ASN A 159 -4.77 -7.72 12.66
CA ASN A 159 -4.92 -8.34 11.35
C ASN A 159 -5.23 -7.32 10.24
N ALA A 160 -5.48 -7.80 9.03
CA ALA A 160 -6.04 -7.00 7.95
C ALA A 160 -7.42 -6.49 8.38
N GLY A 161 -7.55 -5.16 8.45
CA GLY A 161 -8.80 -4.53 8.82
C GLY A 161 -9.87 -4.71 7.73
N TYR A 162 -11.08 -4.36 8.10
CA TYR A 162 -12.25 -4.20 7.21
C TYR A 162 -13.01 -2.96 7.69
N VAL A 163 -13.80 -2.31 6.88
CA VAL A 163 -14.60 -1.18 7.37
C VAL A 163 -15.68 -1.69 8.34
N ASP A 164 -15.94 -0.94 9.41
CA ASP A 164 -16.85 -1.32 10.49
C ASP A 164 -18.33 -1.45 10.05
N TRP A 165 -18.67 -0.89 8.91
CA TRP A 165 -19.98 -1.05 8.25
C TRP A 165 -20.01 -2.20 7.22
N ASN A 166 -18.93 -2.96 7.03
CA ASN A 166 -18.89 -4.22 6.28
C ASN A 166 -19.01 -5.43 7.21
N PRO A 167 -19.50 -6.57 6.73
CA PRO A 167 -19.44 -7.82 7.50
C PRO A 167 -17.99 -8.18 7.85
N ARG A 168 -17.78 -8.71 9.06
CA ARG A 168 -16.48 -9.22 9.47
C ARG A 168 -16.09 -10.42 8.59
N PRO A 169 -14.88 -10.45 7.98
CA PRO A 169 -14.43 -11.60 7.20
C PRO A 169 -14.47 -12.89 8.02
N ALA A 170 -15.04 -13.96 7.45
CA ALA A 170 -15.23 -15.20 8.20
C ALA A 170 -13.91 -15.89 8.55
N ASP A 171 -12.90 -15.70 7.72
CA ASP A 171 -11.54 -16.23 7.87
C ASP A 171 -10.57 -15.23 8.54
N GLU A 172 -11.06 -14.10 9.07
CA GLU A 172 -10.24 -13.01 9.61
C GLU A 172 -9.20 -12.50 8.59
N SER A 173 -9.56 -12.50 7.32
CA SER A 173 -8.67 -12.19 6.19
C SER A 173 -7.40 -13.04 6.16
N MET A 174 -7.46 -14.29 6.64
CA MET A 174 -6.33 -15.22 6.65
C MET A 174 -5.89 -15.55 5.23
N GLY A 175 -4.59 -15.44 4.92
CA GLY A 175 -4.06 -15.80 3.62
C GLY A 175 -2.74 -15.13 3.26
N ILE A 176 -2.35 -15.29 2.01
CA ILE A 176 -1.22 -14.58 1.40
C ILE A 176 -1.80 -13.33 0.74
N ILE A 177 -1.85 -12.22 1.48
CA ILE A 177 -2.61 -11.03 1.10
C ILE A 177 -1.83 -10.03 0.24
N ARG A 178 -0.52 -10.27 0.02
CA ARG A 178 0.34 -9.47 -0.85
C ARG A 178 1.27 -10.37 -1.66
N PRO A 179 1.95 -9.84 -2.70
CA PRO A 179 2.77 -10.64 -3.59
C PRO A 179 3.83 -11.49 -2.89
N VAL A 180 4.06 -12.67 -3.44
CA VAL A 180 5.19 -13.56 -3.16
C VAL A 180 6.10 -13.56 -4.37
N SER A 181 7.39 -13.32 -4.17
CA SER A 181 8.35 -13.27 -5.27
C SER A 181 9.65 -13.98 -4.91
N ILE A 182 10.31 -14.55 -5.91
CA ILE A 182 11.71 -14.95 -5.83
C ILE A 182 12.53 -13.78 -6.36
N VAL A 183 13.53 -13.38 -5.59
CA VAL A 183 14.46 -12.29 -5.94
C VAL A 183 15.85 -12.88 -6.04
N THR A 184 16.54 -12.61 -7.15
CA THR A 184 17.95 -12.99 -7.32
C THR A 184 18.82 -11.75 -7.49
N CYS A 185 20.04 -11.78 -6.98
CA CYS A 185 21.03 -10.72 -7.13
C CYS A 185 22.45 -11.30 -6.98
N GLY A 186 23.46 -10.50 -7.32
CA GLY A 186 24.86 -10.77 -6.98
C GLY A 186 25.16 -10.50 -5.50
N ASP A 187 26.40 -10.13 -5.21
CA ASP A 187 26.87 -9.85 -3.84
C ASP A 187 26.26 -8.56 -3.25
N VAL A 188 25.70 -7.68 -4.07
CA VAL A 188 25.06 -6.45 -3.61
C VAL A 188 23.60 -6.40 -4.02
N MET A 189 22.74 -6.07 -3.08
CA MET A 189 21.30 -5.92 -3.27
C MET A 189 20.83 -4.48 -3.03
N LEU A 190 19.97 -4.01 -3.94
CA LEU A 190 19.28 -2.71 -3.85
C LEU A 190 17.82 -2.95 -3.45
N THR A 191 17.34 -2.18 -2.45
CA THR A 191 15.93 -2.29 -2.03
C THR A 191 15.32 -0.93 -1.73
N SER A 192 13.99 -0.84 -1.94
CA SER A 192 13.17 0.32 -1.58
C SER A 192 13.71 1.67 -2.08
N PRO A 193 14.06 1.81 -3.38
CA PRO A 193 14.50 3.07 -3.93
C PRO A 193 13.36 4.09 -3.89
N ALA A 194 13.71 5.38 -3.74
CA ALA A 194 12.76 6.49 -3.78
C ALA A 194 13.48 7.79 -4.19
N VAL A 195 12.69 8.73 -4.72
CA VAL A 195 13.12 10.09 -4.99
C VAL A 195 12.18 11.05 -4.28
N PHE A 196 12.74 11.98 -3.53
CA PHE A 196 12.05 13.10 -2.92
C PHE A 196 12.46 14.38 -3.64
N SER A 197 11.62 15.40 -3.62
CA SER A 197 11.88 16.63 -4.34
C SER A 197 11.52 17.86 -3.51
N GLU A 198 12.39 18.86 -3.56
CA GLU A 198 12.10 20.24 -3.22
C GLU A 198 11.97 21.01 -4.53
N VAL A 199 11.02 21.93 -4.62
CA VAL A 199 10.71 22.66 -5.85
C VAL A 199 10.84 24.16 -5.56
N ASN A 200 11.40 24.92 -6.49
CA ASN A 200 11.41 26.37 -6.39
C ASN A 200 9.95 26.89 -6.42
N MET A 201 9.46 27.27 -5.25
CA MET A 201 8.04 27.61 -5.06
C MET A 201 7.64 28.94 -5.72
N ALA A 202 8.61 29.78 -6.07
CA ALA A 202 8.34 31.06 -6.71
C ALA A 202 8.14 30.93 -8.21
N SER A 203 8.94 30.09 -8.87
CA SER A 203 8.96 29.96 -10.35
C SER A 203 8.51 28.59 -10.85
N LEU A 204 8.67 27.53 -10.05
CA LEU A 204 8.42 26.13 -10.40
C LEU A 204 9.31 25.58 -11.53
N ASP A 205 10.37 26.30 -11.88
CA ASP A 205 11.29 25.98 -12.98
C ASP A 205 12.55 25.24 -12.54
N GLU A 206 12.70 25.00 -11.23
CA GLU A 206 13.82 24.24 -10.66
C GLU A 206 13.32 23.26 -9.60
N ALA A 207 14.01 22.12 -9.51
CA ALA A 207 13.80 21.14 -8.45
C ALA A 207 15.13 20.53 -8.00
N TRP A 208 15.26 20.31 -6.70
CA TRP A 208 16.38 19.61 -6.08
C TRP A 208 15.89 18.25 -5.62
N LEU A 209 16.51 17.20 -6.16
CA LEU A 209 16.08 15.82 -5.89
C LEU A 209 16.98 15.21 -4.84
N THR A 210 16.37 14.45 -3.94
CA THR A 210 17.06 13.55 -3.02
C THR A 210 16.75 12.11 -3.43
N PHE A 211 17.75 11.42 -3.96
CA PHE A 211 17.66 9.99 -4.25
C PHE A 211 18.01 9.19 -2.99
N SER A 212 17.25 8.15 -2.69
CA SER A 212 17.50 7.25 -1.55
C SER A 212 17.25 5.80 -1.92
N THR A 213 18.14 4.90 -1.51
CA THR A 213 17.97 3.45 -1.64
C THR A 213 18.70 2.73 -0.51
N LYS A 214 18.17 1.59 -0.06
CA LYS A 214 18.91 0.72 0.85
C LYS A 214 19.81 -0.20 0.03
N ILE A 215 21.09 -0.25 0.36
CA ILE A 215 22.11 -1.11 -0.25
C ILE A 215 22.58 -2.11 0.81
N THR A 216 22.70 -3.37 0.41
CA THR A 216 23.23 -4.43 1.28
C THR A 216 24.32 -5.18 0.55
N ASN A 217 25.52 -5.24 1.12
CA ASN A 217 26.56 -6.18 0.73
C ASN A 217 26.26 -7.54 1.40
N LEU A 218 25.98 -8.54 0.61
CA LEU A 218 25.60 -9.89 1.06
C LEU A 218 26.83 -10.82 1.19
N SER A 219 27.99 -10.35 0.72
CA SER A 219 29.23 -11.13 0.76
C SER A 219 29.98 -10.97 2.10
N ASP A 220 30.95 -11.84 2.33
CA ASP A 220 31.84 -11.85 3.48
C ASP A 220 33.11 -10.99 3.30
N HIS A 221 33.18 -10.23 2.20
CA HIS A 221 34.30 -9.36 1.87
C HIS A 221 33.83 -7.95 1.48
N GLU A 222 34.79 -7.01 1.42
CA GLU A 222 34.50 -5.65 0.97
C GLU A 222 34.22 -5.63 -0.53
N VAL A 223 33.16 -4.89 -0.94
CA VAL A 223 32.79 -4.70 -2.33
C VAL A 223 32.97 -3.24 -2.72
N HIS A 224 33.75 -3.01 -3.77
CA HIS A 224 33.88 -1.73 -4.44
C HIS A 224 33.04 -1.73 -5.72
N GLY A 225 32.26 -0.68 -5.93
CA GLY A 225 31.38 -0.61 -7.10
C GLY A 225 30.83 0.78 -7.29
N GLU A 226 29.85 0.86 -8.15
CA GLU A 226 29.19 2.13 -8.49
C GLU A 226 27.71 1.92 -8.79
N ILE A 227 26.94 2.95 -8.43
CA ILE A 227 25.55 3.07 -8.82
C ILE A 227 25.49 3.83 -10.14
N HIS A 228 24.81 3.25 -11.12
CA HIS A 228 24.36 3.91 -12.33
C HIS A 228 22.87 4.18 -12.21
N ALA A 229 22.44 5.41 -12.43
CA ALA A 229 21.03 5.77 -12.40
C ALA A 229 20.70 6.69 -13.57
N SER A 230 19.51 6.46 -14.18
CA SER A 230 19.03 7.30 -15.27
C SER A 230 17.52 7.54 -15.17
N PHE A 231 17.06 8.74 -15.53
CA PHE A 231 15.66 9.10 -15.65
C PHE A 231 15.48 10.31 -16.58
N GLY A 232 14.55 10.25 -17.52
CA GLY A 232 14.41 11.28 -18.56
C GLY A 232 15.72 11.45 -19.34
N GLU A 233 16.30 12.64 -19.32
CA GLU A 233 17.59 12.95 -19.93
C GLU A 233 18.75 12.98 -18.91
N VAL A 234 18.45 12.68 -17.66
CA VAL A 234 19.41 12.69 -16.55
C VAL A 234 20.05 11.33 -16.41
N GLU A 235 21.39 11.32 -16.32
CA GLU A 235 22.19 10.15 -16.04
C GLU A 235 23.30 10.51 -15.07
N PHE A 236 23.56 9.65 -14.08
CA PHE A 236 24.67 9.83 -13.15
C PHE A 236 25.25 8.51 -12.67
N THR A 237 26.50 8.58 -12.25
CA THR A 237 27.22 7.47 -11.62
C THR A 237 27.73 7.92 -10.26
N TYR A 238 27.67 7.04 -9.27
CA TYR A 238 28.17 7.31 -7.92
C TYR A 238 28.98 6.13 -7.39
N PRO A 239 30.30 6.30 -7.11
CA PRO A 239 31.15 5.24 -6.58
C PRO A 239 30.83 4.99 -5.10
N ILE A 240 30.91 3.73 -4.69
CA ILE A 240 30.63 3.32 -3.31
C ILE A 240 31.42 2.07 -2.93
N SER A 241 31.91 2.06 -1.69
CA SER A 241 32.51 0.88 -1.05
C SER A 241 31.64 0.42 0.11
N LEU A 242 31.43 -0.87 0.23
CA LEU A 242 30.61 -1.52 1.25
C LEU A 242 31.43 -2.58 1.97
N HIS A 243 31.56 -2.48 3.28
CA HIS A 243 32.18 -3.55 4.09
C HIS A 243 31.38 -4.86 4.01
N ALA A 244 31.99 -5.97 4.39
CA ALA A 244 31.35 -7.27 4.47
C ALA A 244 30.06 -7.21 5.30
N GLY A 245 28.94 -7.68 4.75
CA GLY A 245 27.64 -7.69 5.42
C GLY A 245 27.01 -6.31 5.69
N GLU A 246 27.61 -5.22 5.18
CA GLU A 246 27.11 -3.88 5.45
C GLU A 246 25.73 -3.63 4.86
N GLN A 247 24.88 -3.00 5.66
CA GLN A 247 23.58 -2.44 5.24
C GLN A 247 23.59 -0.93 5.40
N ARG A 248 23.43 -0.21 4.29
CA ARG A 248 23.47 1.25 4.26
C ARG A 248 22.22 1.82 3.62
N LEU A 249 21.61 2.82 4.25
CA LEU A 249 20.67 3.71 3.57
C LEU A 249 21.50 4.78 2.86
N LEU A 250 21.68 4.63 1.56
CA LEU A 250 22.32 5.65 0.74
C LEU A 250 21.32 6.76 0.49
N THR A 251 21.77 7.99 0.65
CA THR A 251 21.01 9.21 0.31
C THR A 251 21.94 10.14 -0.46
N LEU A 252 21.55 10.53 -1.67
CA LEU A 252 22.31 11.42 -2.55
C LEU A 252 21.46 12.66 -2.83
N THR A 253 22.09 13.83 -2.68
CA THR A 253 21.52 15.14 -2.97
C THR A 253 22.33 15.83 -4.09
N PRO A 254 21.92 17.00 -4.59
CA PRO A 254 22.71 17.76 -5.55
C PRO A 254 24.14 18.09 -5.11
N ASP A 255 24.43 18.09 -3.81
CA ASP A 255 25.79 18.31 -3.29
C ASP A 255 26.75 17.19 -3.67
N GLN A 256 26.26 15.93 -3.70
CA GLN A 256 27.04 14.77 -4.12
C GLN A 256 26.91 14.49 -5.61
N VAL A 257 25.74 14.78 -6.19
CA VAL A 257 25.38 14.47 -7.59
C VAL A 257 24.68 15.67 -8.20
N LYS A 258 25.43 16.54 -8.88
CA LYS A 258 24.90 17.79 -9.45
C LYS A 258 23.71 17.59 -10.40
N GLN A 259 23.65 16.45 -11.06
CA GLN A 259 22.55 16.07 -11.98
C GLN A 259 21.20 15.92 -11.28
N LEU A 260 21.16 15.84 -9.93
CA LEU A 260 19.92 15.83 -9.15
C LEU A 260 19.32 17.25 -8.98
N HIS A 261 19.99 18.32 -9.44
CA HIS A 261 19.40 19.64 -9.62
C HIS A 261 18.81 19.75 -11.02
N ILE A 262 17.49 19.76 -11.11
CA ILE A 262 16.74 19.72 -12.38
C ILE A 262 16.23 21.11 -12.72
N LYS A 263 16.50 21.55 -13.94
CA LYS A 263 15.92 22.76 -14.53
C LYS A 263 14.74 22.41 -15.40
N ASN A 264 13.66 23.22 -15.34
CA ASN A 264 12.41 23.03 -16.05
C ASN A 264 11.85 21.60 -15.87
N PRO A 265 11.65 21.11 -14.62
CA PRO A 265 11.17 19.77 -14.37
C PRO A 265 9.74 19.58 -14.86
N ARG A 266 9.42 18.40 -15.37
CA ARG A 266 8.01 17.97 -15.54
C ARG A 266 7.45 17.68 -14.15
N LEU A 267 6.43 18.43 -13.74
CA LEU A 267 5.91 18.39 -12.37
C LEU A 267 4.69 17.47 -12.28
N TRP A 268 4.66 16.64 -11.25
CA TRP A 268 3.46 15.88 -10.92
C TRP A 268 2.40 16.78 -10.27
N TRP A 269 1.21 16.80 -10.83
CA TRP A 269 0.05 17.49 -10.30
C TRP A 269 -1.08 16.51 -10.02
N CYS A 270 -1.85 16.78 -8.97
CA CYS A 270 -3.10 16.08 -8.77
C CYS A 270 -4.13 16.50 -9.83
N ARG A 271 -5.08 15.60 -10.07
CA ARG A 271 -6.21 15.83 -10.97
C ARG A 271 -6.95 17.13 -10.62
N GLY A 272 -7.22 17.95 -11.63
CA GLY A 272 -7.87 19.25 -11.51
C GLY A 272 -6.92 20.43 -11.24
N LEU A 273 -5.63 20.19 -10.99
CA LEU A 273 -4.61 21.25 -10.87
C LEU A 273 -3.56 21.23 -11.97
N GLY A 274 -3.44 20.13 -12.71
CA GLY A 274 -2.48 19.98 -13.81
C GLY A 274 -2.29 18.52 -14.22
N THR A 275 -1.20 18.26 -14.97
CA THR A 275 -0.87 16.92 -15.47
C THR A 275 -0.04 16.14 -14.44
N PRO A 276 -0.35 14.86 -14.18
CA PRO A 276 0.41 14.00 -13.28
C PRO A 276 1.67 13.44 -13.97
N GLU A 277 2.66 14.28 -14.22
CA GLU A 277 3.89 13.89 -14.91
C GLU A 277 4.74 12.95 -14.06
N LEU A 278 5.20 11.86 -14.67
CA LEU A 278 6.02 10.85 -14.03
C LEU A 278 7.36 10.69 -14.75
N TYR A 279 8.38 10.37 -13.97
CA TYR A 279 9.67 9.89 -14.43
C TYR A 279 9.80 8.41 -14.11
N LYS A 280 10.48 7.67 -14.97
CA LYS A 280 10.93 6.31 -14.71
C LYS A 280 12.42 6.37 -14.41
N MET A 281 12.82 5.90 -13.24
CA MET A 281 14.23 5.73 -12.87
C MET A 281 14.63 4.27 -13.08
N ASP A 282 15.70 4.08 -13.84
CA ASP A 282 16.42 2.82 -13.93
C ASP A 282 17.70 2.94 -13.09
N LEU A 283 17.95 1.95 -12.22
CA LEU A 283 19.01 1.92 -11.23
C LEU A 283 19.76 0.61 -11.33
N THR A 284 21.09 0.66 -11.39
CA THR A 284 21.94 -0.53 -11.47
C THR A 284 23.14 -0.37 -10.55
N PHE A 285 23.51 -1.42 -9.82
CA PHE A 285 24.78 -1.48 -9.10
C PHE A 285 25.75 -2.37 -9.88
N LEU A 286 26.90 -1.80 -10.19
CA LEU A 286 28.01 -2.46 -10.91
C LEU A 286 29.21 -2.67 -9.97
N SER A 287 29.80 -3.85 -10.01
CA SER A 287 31.09 -4.14 -9.38
C SER A 287 31.92 -5.05 -10.29
N ASN A 288 33.17 -4.70 -10.48
CA ASN A 288 34.10 -5.43 -11.36
C ASN A 288 33.52 -5.64 -12.78
N GLY A 289 32.84 -4.64 -13.33
CA GLY A 289 32.20 -4.70 -14.64
C GLY A 289 31.00 -5.64 -14.74
N LYS A 290 30.46 -6.14 -13.61
CA LYS A 290 29.29 -7.01 -13.57
C LYS A 290 28.13 -6.34 -12.85
N VAL A 291 26.91 -6.50 -13.39
CA VAL A 291 25.69 -6.10 -12.73
C VAL A 291 25.44 -7.00 -11.52
N GLN A 292 25.36 -6.40 -10.34
CA GLN A 292 25.03 -7.09 -9.08
C GLN A 292 23.53 -7.08 -8.81
N ASP A 293 22.88 -5.93 -8.99
CA ASP A 293 21.43 -5.77 -8.87
C ASP A 293 20.95 -4.60 -9.74
N SER A 294 19.68 -4.62 -10.12
CA SER A 294 19.02 -3.55 -10.84
C SER A 294 17.58 -3.37 -10.38
N LYS A 295 17.10 -2.12 -10.39
CA LYS A 295 15.73 -1.75 -10.05
C LYS A 295 15.22 -0.73 -11.05
N SER A 296 13.91 -0.77 -11.28
CA SER A 296 13.20 0.25 -12.03
C SER A 296 11.94 0.66 -11.27
N PHE A 297 11.70 1.96 -11.16
CA PHE A 297 10.51 2.47 -10.47
C PHE A 297 10.10 3.83 -11.03
N GLN A 298 8.85 4.22 -10.79
CA GLN A 298 8.34 5.54 -11.17
C GLN A 298 8.34 6.48 -9.99
N PHE A 299 8.53 7.78 -10.25
CA PHE A 299 8.39 8.85 -9.28
C PHE A 299 7.87 10.12 -9.94
N GLY A 300 7.33 11.05 -9.15
CA GLY A 300 6.89 12.36 -9.62
C GLY A 300 7.58 13.48 -8.85
N ILE A 301 7.99 14.53 -9.54
CA ILE A 301 8.58 15.73 -8.92
C ILE A 301 7.44 16.60 -8.41
N ARG A 302 7.35 16.70 -7.09
CA ARG A 302 6.31 17.46 -6.42
C ARG A 302 6.75 17.85 -5.00
N GLN A 303 6.12 18.84 -4.42
CA GLN A 303 6.28 19.20 -3.01
C GLN A 303 4.90 19.35 -2.37
N VAL A 304 4.69 18.60 -1.29
CA VAL A 304 3.50 18.70 -0.45
C VAL A 304 3.83 19.65 0.71
N GLY A 305 2.91 20.54 1.01
CA GLY A 305 2.93 21.36 2.20
C GLY A 305 1.60 21.25 2.92
N GLU A 306 1.54 21.74 4.14
CA GLU A 306 0.31 21.81 4.94
C GLU A 306 0.18 23.18 5.60
N TYR A 307 -1.05 23.52 5.96
CA TYR A 307 -1.37 24.72 6.71
C TYR A 307 -2.52 24.44 7.65
N PHE A 308 -2.67 25.29 8.66
CA PHE A 308 -3.84 25.29 9.53
C PHE A 308 -4.60 26.60 9.36
N THR A 309 -5.92 26.52 9.38
CA THR A 309 -6.80 27.70 9.43
C THR A 309 -6.74 28.35 10.83
N SER A 310 -7.35 29.54 10.98
CA SER A 310 -7.52 30.16 12.31
C SER A 310 -8.29 29.29 13.29
N ASP A 311 -9.16 28.41 12.78
CA ASP A 311 -10.00 27.51 13.57
C ASP A 311 -9.30 26.17 13.88
N GLY A 312 -8.03 26.04 13.45
CA GLY A 312 -7.21 24.85 13.66
C GLY A 312 -7.53 23.68 12.71
N ASP A 313 -8.20 23.96 11.59
CA ASP A 313 -8.46 22.94 10.58
C ASP A 313 -7.26 22.80 9.63
N ARG A 314 -6.85 21.56 9.38
CA ARG A 314 -5.72 21.25 8.50
C ARG A 314 -6.11 21.36 7.03
N GLY A 315 -5.22 21.92 6.23
CA GLY A 315 -5.28 21.89 4.78
C GLY A 315 -3.95 21.54 4.18
N PHE A 316 -3.94 21.12 2.93
CA PHE A 316 -2.73 20.75 2.21
C PHE A 316 -2.49 21.67 1.02
N THR A 317 -1.23 21.83 0.68
CA THR A 317 -0.81 22.49 -0.55
C THR A 317 0.01 21.53 -1.41
N LEU A 318 -0.07 21.71 -2.72
CA LEU A 318 0.79 21.04 -3.68
C LEU A 318 1.55 22.12 -4.46
N LYS A 319 2.86 22.18 -4.25
CA LYS A 319 3.71 23.24 -4.80
C LYS A 319 3.14 24.67 -4.54
N GLY A 320 2.80 24.92 -3.26
CA GLY A 320 2.25 26.18 -2.78
C GLY A 320 0.78 26.43 -3.08
N LYS A 321 0.16 25.70 -4.01
CA LYS A 321 -1.28 25.85 -4.30
C LYS A 321 -2.11 25.04 -3.31
N ARG A 322 -3.11 25.67 -2.70
CA ARG A 322 -4.09 24.99 -1.86
C ARG A 322 -4.86 23.95 -2.65
N VAL A 323 -5.09 22.80 -2.05
CA VAL A 323 -5.79 21.68 -2.66
C VAL A 323 -7.13 21.49 -2.00
N LEU A 324 -8.21 21.50 -2.80
CA LEU A 324 -9.51 21.03 -2.37
C LEU A 324 -9.60 19.53 -2.61
N PHE A 325 -9.71 18.76 -1.54
CA PHE A 325 -9.93 17.31 -1.62
C PHE A 325 -11.41 17.04 -1.90
N ARG A 326 -11.65 16.35 -2.98
CA ARG A 326 -12.95 15.77 -3.33
C ARG A 326 -12.71 14.28 -3.46
N GLY A 327 -13.18 13.50 -2.50
CA GLY A 327 -12.84 12.09 -2.43
C GLY A 327 -13.86 11.28 -1.65
N GLY A 328 -13.50 10.05 -1.42
CA GLY A 328 -14.27 9.10 -0.63
C GLY A 328 -13.39 8.04 -0.01
N GLY A 329 -13.95 7.27 0.92
CA GLY A 329 -13.34 6.08 1.48
C GLY A 329 -13.15 5.02 0.41
N TRP A 330 -12.00 4.36 0.43
CA TRP A 330 -11.71 3.21 -0.42
C TRP A 330 -11.70 1.95 0.42
N THR A 331 -12.45 0.95 -0.02
CA THR A 331 -12.50 -0.36 0.64
C THR A 331 -12.15 -1.44 -0.36
N ASP A 332 -11.41 -2.43 0.09
CA ASP A 332 -11.14 -3.62 -0.69
C ASP A 332 -12.35 -4.57 -0.68
N ASP A 333 -12.39 -5.50 -1.62
CA ASP A 333 -13.33 -6.63 -1.59
C ASP A 333 -13.18 -7.39 -0.26
N ILE A 334 -14.29 -7.80 0.36
CA ILE A 334 -14.31 -8.47 1.66
C ILE A 334 -13.45 -9.76 1.70
N PHE A 335 -13.25 -10.40 0.54
CA PHE A 335 -12.40 -11.57 0.37
C PHE A 335 -11.05 -11.21 -0.27
N MET A 336 -10.76 -9.92 -0.41
CA MET A 336 -9.54 -9.37 -1.02
C MET A 336 -9.29 -9.92 -2.44
N ARG A 337 -10.35 -10.03 -3.26
CA ARG A 337 -10.28 -10.51 -4.65
C ARG A 337 -10.07 -9.42 -5.68
N ASP A 338 -9.81 -8.18 -5.24
CA ASP A 338 -9.56 -7.08 -6.16
C ASP A 338 -8.46 -7.44 -7.16
N THR A 339 -8.72 -7.11 -8.42
CA THR A 339 -7.78 -7.32 -9.54
C THR A 339 -7.32 -5.97 -10.11
N PRO A 340 -6.25 -5.93 -10.92
CA PRO A 340 -5.88 -4.72 -11.63
C PRO A 340 -7.02 -4.15 -12.48
N GLU A 341 -7.89 -5.01 -13.04
CA GLU A 341 -9.05 -4.62 -13.84
C GLU A 341 -10.12 -3.95 -12.98
N THR A 342 -10.48 -4.55 -11.82
CA THR A 342 -11.47 -3.95 -10.90
C THR A 342 -10.96 -2.63 -10.31
N ASN A 343 -9.67 -2.55 -9.98
CA ASN A 343 -9.04 -1.28 -9.56
C ASN A 343 -9.16 -0.21 -10.66
N ALA A 344 -8.89 -0.59 -11.91
CA ALA A 344 -9.00 0.34 -13.04
C ALA A 344 -10.43 0.86 -13.21
N GLU A 345 -11.43 -0.02 -13.16
CA GLU A 345 -12.84 0.33 -13.29
C GLU A 345 -13.31 1.25 -12.16
N GLN A 346 -12.92 0.96 -10.92
CA GLN A 346 -13.29 1.79 -9.76
C GLN A 346 -12.62 3.16 -9.83
N LEU A 347 -11.32 3.23 -10.17
CA LEU A 347 -10.60 4.50 -10.33
C LEU A 347 -11.12 5.31 -11.53
N TYR A 348 -11.59 4.65 -12.59
CA TYR A 348 -12.29 5.33 -13.67
C TYR A 348 -13.54 6.05 -13.16
N LYS A 349 -14.36 5.39 -12.33
CA LYS A 349 -15.54 6.01 -11.69
C LYS A 349 -15.16 7.18 -10.79
N VAL A 350 -14.07 7.06 -10.01
CA VAL A 350 -13.52 8.18 -9.23
C VAL A 350 -13.23 9.38 -10.14
N CYS A 351 -12.60 9.13 -11.29
CA CYS A 351 -12.32 10.18 -12.26
C CYS A 351 -13.58 10.76 -12.92
N ASP A 352 -14.54 9.91 -13.27
CA ASP A 352 -15.79 10.29 -13.92
C ASP A 352 -16.66 11.18 -13.02
N MET A 353 -16.70 10.87 -11.72
CA MET A 353 -17.34 11.70 -10.69
C MET A 353 -16.56 12.98 -10.37
N ASN A 354 -15.48 13.28 -11.08
CA ASN A 354 -14.61 14.43 -10.85
C ASN A 354 -14.00 14.49 -9.44
N LEU A 355 -13.78 13.31 -8.84
CA LEU A 355 -13.05 13.20 -7.58
C LEU A 355 -11.54 13.22 -7.85
N ASN A 356 -10.75 13.65 -6.86
CA ASN A 356 -9.30 13.77 -6.97
C ASN A 356 -8.54 13.10 -5.82
N ALA A 357 -9.24 12.41 -4.93
CA ALA A 357 -8.64 11.75 -3.77
C ALA A 357 -9.38 10.48 -3.37
N ILE A 358 -8.64 9.54 -2.78
CA ILE A 358 -9.18 8.37 -2.07
C ILE A 358 -8.52 8.28 -0.68
N ARG A 359 -9.30 7.92 0.34
CA ARG A 359 -8.80 7.58 1.67
C ARG A 359 -8.87 6.07 1.85
N MET A 360 -7.73 5.44 2.10
CA MET A 360 -7.67 4.04 2.47
C MET A 360 -7.82 3.91 3.97
N GLU A 361 -8.97 3.45 4.43
CA GLU A 361 -9.30 3.41 5.85
C GLU A 361 -8.78 2.17 6.55
N ASN A 362 -8.76 1.03 5.86
CA ASN A 362 -8.49 -0.26 6.50
C ASN A 362 -7.11 -0.81 6.24
N ILE A 363 -6.62 -0.69 5.02
CA ILE A 363 -5.38 -1.31 4.60
C ILE A 363 -4.55 -0.36 3.76
N TRP A 364 -3.26 -0.63 3.71
CA TRP A 364 -2.32 0.08 2.86
C TRP A 364 -2.16 -0.62 1.49
N GLY A 365 -3.24 -1.16 0.93
CA GLY A 365 -3.28 -1.86 -0.34
C GLY A 365 -2.73 -3.28 -0.29
N LYS A 366 -3.18 -4.14 -1.21
CA LYS A 366 -2.67 -5.51 -1.37
C LYS A 366 -1.60 -5.64 -2.46
N SER A 367 -1.51 -4.66 -3.36
CA SER A 367 -0.46 -4.56 -4.38
C SER A 367 -0.14 -3.09 -4.66
N GLN A 368 0.91 -2.85 -5.43
CA GLN A 368 1.24 -1.48 -5.86
C GLN A 368 0.41 -1.00 -7.06
N ASP A 369 -0.44 -1.83 -7.65
CA ASP A 369 -1.21 -1.49 -8.84
C ASP A 369 -2.10 -0.26 -8.61
N ILE A 370 -2.84 -0.22 -7.49
CA ILE A 370 -3.71 0.91 -7.18
C ILE A 370 -2.93 2.22 -7.02
N PHE A 371 -1.76 2.18 -6.38
CA PHE A 371 -0.90 3.36 -6.21
C PHE A 371 -0.30 3.82 -7.54
N ASN A 372 0.19 2.90 -8.36
CA ASN A 372 0.70 3.20 -9.70
C ASN A 372 -0.36 3.87 -10.59
N ARG A 373 -1.61 3.41 -10.50
CA ARG A 373 -2.74 4.02 -11.22
C ARG A 373 -3.08 5.39 -10.66
N CYS A 374 -3.12 5.56 -9.35
CA CYS A 374 -3.32 6.86 -8.72
C CYS A 374 -2.22 7.85 -9.10
N ASP A 375 -0.97 7.41 -9.16
CA ASP A 375 0.16 8.23 -9.63
C ASP A 375 -0.08 8.74 -11.06
N SER A 376 -0.51 7.85 -11.95
CA SER A 376 -0.74 8.16 -13.38
C SER A 376 -1.98 9.01 -13.62
N LEU A 377 -3.03 8.85 -12.80
CA LEU A 377 -4.30 9.56 -12.92
C LEU A 377 -4.32 10.88 -12.13
N GLY A 378 -3.30 11.15 -11.32
CA GLY A 378 -3.25 12.31 -10.44
C GLY A 378 -4.26 12.23 -9.29
N ILE A 379 -4.68 11.04 -8.89
CA ILE A 379 -5.55 10.82 -7.73
C ILE A 379 -4.69 10.81 -6.48
N MET A 380 -4.98 11.70 -5.54
CA MET A 380 -4.28 11.74 -4.26
C MET A 380 -4.72 10.59 -3.37
N VAL A 381 -3.77 9.98 -2.69
CA VAL A 381 -4.01 8.86 -1.78
C VAL A 381 -3.70 9.28 -0.35
N LEU A 382 -4.63 9.00 0.54
CA LEU A 382 -4.51 9.18 1.98
C LEU A 382 -4.49 7.78 2.61
N PRO A 383 -3.33 7.09 2.62
CA PRO A 383 -3.25 5.75 3.19
C PRO A 383 -3.37 5.87 4.71
N GLY A 384 -4.21 5.03 5.24
CA GLY A 384 -4.57 5.17 6.62
C GLY A 384 -4.37 3.96 7.45
N TRP A 385 -4.75 4.19 8.68
CA TRP A 385 -4.81 3.32 9.80
C TRP A 385 -6.21 2.70 9.86
N THR A 386 -6.34 1.50 10.28
CA THR A 386 -7.66 0.88 10.42
C THR A 386 -8.25 1.17 11.80
N CYS A 387 -9.50 1.60 11.85
CA CYS A 387 -10.24 1.82 13.08
C CYS A 387 -10.39 0.54 13.93
N HIS A 388 -10.35 -0.66 13.34
CA HIS A 388 -10.47 -1.93 14.05
C HIS A 388 -9.40 -2.17 15.11
N TRP A 389 -8.22 -1.56 14.95
CA TRP A 389 -7.17 -1.65 15.96
C TRP A 389 -7.38 -0.68 17.13
N GLU A 390 -8.44 0.08 17.08
CA GLU A 390 -8.76 1.12 18.06
C GLU A 390 -9.97 0.76 18.93
N TRP A 391 -10.67 -0.36 18.63
CA TRP A 391 -11.88 -0.75 19.29
C TRP A 391 -11.86 -2.21 19.77
N GLU A 392 -12.23 -2.43 21.05
CA GLU A 392 -12.25 -3.75 21.69
C GLU A 392 -13.17 -4.74 20.95
N VAL A 393 -14.34 -4.30 20.51
CA VAL A 393 -15.33 -5.12 19.82
C VAL A 393 -14.79 -5.75 18.53
N TYR A 394 -13.84 -5.09 17.86
CA TYR A 394 -13.23 -5.59 16.63
C TYR A 394 -11.95 -6.38 16.90
N LEU A 395 -11.09 -5.88 17.78
CA LEU A 395 -9.78 -6.49 17.99
C LEU A 395 -9.81 -7.63 19.02
N GLY A 396 -10.76 -7.60 19.97
CA GLY A 396 -10.91 -8.63 21.00
C GLY A 396 -9.88 -8.54 22.13
N LYS A 397 -9.44 -7.31 22.45
CA LYS A 397 -8.68 -7.00 23.66
C LYS A 397 -9.06 -5.63 24.20
N SER A 398 -8.81 -5.39 25.50
CA SER A 398 -9.08 -4.11 26.15
C SER A 398 -8.36 -2.97 25.48
N CYS A 399 -9.03 -1.84 25.33
CA CYS A 399 -8.57 -0.66 24.65
C CYS A 399 -8.66 0.57 25.55
N ASP A 400 -7.76 1.51 25.36
CA ASP A 400 -7.79 2.83 25.99
C ASP A 400 -8.76 3.76 25.24
N ASP A 401 -9.44 4.64 25.95
CA ASP A 401 -10.44 5.54 25.36
C ASP A 401 -9.83 6.56 24.40
N LEU A 402 -8.57 6.98 24.61
CA LEU A 402 -7.88 7.97 23.77
C LEU A 402 -6.94 7.30 22.74
N TYR A 403 -6.28 6.22 23.16
CA TYR A 403 -5.18 5.62 22.40
C TYR A 403 -5.56 4.31 21.69
N GLY A 404 -6.78 3.81 21.88
CA GLY A 404 -7.20 2.54 21.32
C GLY A 404 -6.46 1.34 21.90
N CYS A 405 -6.29 0.29 21.11
CA CYS A 405 -5.84 -1.01 21.64
C CYS A 405 -4.32 -1.24 21.51
N MET A 406 -3.61 -0.39 20.76
CA MET A 406 -2.18 -0.58 20.47
C MET A 406 -1.28 0.12 21.48
N THR A 407 -1.33 -0.29 22.74
CA THR A 407 -0.71 0.42 23.86
C THR A 407 0.44 -0.32 24.55
N SER A 408 0.50 -1.66 24.46
CA SER A 408 1.57 -2.45 25.07
C SER A 408 2.90 -2.31 24.30
N GLU A 409 4.02 -2.63 24.96
CA GLU A 409 5.35 -2.63 24.34
C GLU A 409 5.43 -3.53 23.10
N ASN A 410 4.74 -4.67 23.11
CA ASN A 410 4.67 -5.57 21.97
C ASN A 410 3.88 -4.95 20.81
N ASP A 411 2.76 -4.28 21.10
CA ASP A 411 1.98 -3.57 20.11
C ASP A 411 2.79 -2.43 19.49
N ILE A 412 3.41 -1.60 20.33
CA ILE A 412 4.25 -0.48 19.89
C ILE A 412 5.36 -0.98 18.96
N ARG A 413 6.02 -2.08 19.33
CA ARG A 413 7.06 -2.69 18.49
C ARG A 413 6.49 -3.15 17.15
N LEU A 414 5.38 -3.90 17.15
CA LEU A 414 4.76 -4.43 15.93
C LEU A 414 4.24 -3.30 15.03
N MET A 415 3.53 -2.33 15.59
CA MET A 415 3.01 -1.18 14.84
C MET A 415 4.14 -0.32 14.26
N THR A 416 5.24 -0.14 14.99
CA THR A 416 6.44 0.54 14.47
C THR A 416 7.01 -0.21 13.26
N GLN A 417 7.05 -1.55 13.32
CA GLN A 417 7.50 -2.38 12.21
C GLN A 417 6.54 -2.33 11.01
N TYR A 418 5.23 -2.35 11.26
CA TYR A 418 4.23 -2.18 10.21
C TYR A 418 4.45 -0.86 9.47
N PHE A 419 4.55 0.24 10.19
CA PHE A 419 4.75 1.55 9.58
C PHE A 419 6.08 1.64 8.81
N HIS A 420 7.17 1.12 9.38
CA HIS A 420 8.47 1.02 8.68
C HIS A 420 8.36 0.28 7.36
N ASP A 421 7.74 -0.90 7.37
CA ASP A 421 7.62 -1.75 6.19
C ASP A 421 6.72 -1.10 5.12
N GLN A 422 5.67 -0.36 5.54
CA GLN A 422 4.81 0.39 4.63
C GLN A 422 5.51 1.61 4.02
N LEU A 423 6.25 2.38 4.82
CA LEU A 423 7.03 3.50 4.32
C LEU A 423 7.98 3.04 3.21
N LEU A 424 8.77 1.99 3.47
CA LEU A 424 9.72 1.47 2.49
C LEU A 424 9.06 0.87 1.25
N TRP A 425 7.83 0.42 1.36
CA TRP A 425 7.08 -0.16 0.24
C TRP A 425 6.45 0.91 -0.66
N LEU A 426 5.99 2.03 -0.08
CA LEU A 426 5.12 2.99 -0.76
C LEU A 426 5.72 4.40 -0.92
N ARG A 427 6.85 4.73 -0.29
CA ARG A 427 7.37 6.09 -0.23
C ARG A 427 7.72 6.74 -1.59
N HIS A 428 7.87 5.94 -2.65
CA HIS A 428 8.19 6.43 -4.00
C HIS A 428 6.96 6.94 -4.77
N HIS A 429 5.74 6.66 -4.30
CA HIS A 429 4.50 7.07 -4.96
C HIS A 429 4.20 8.55 -4.74
N PRO A 430 4.16 9.40 -5.79
CA PRO A 430 3.86 10.83 -5.64
C PRO A 430 2.41 11.10 -5.26
N SER A 431 1.48 10.19 -5.52
CA SER A 431 0.06 10.30 -5.16
C SER A 431 -0.19 10.30 -3.66
N ILE A 432 0.68 9.68 -2.85
CA ILE A 432 0.55 9.69 -1.39
C ILE A 432 0.88 11.09 -0.86
N ILE A 433 -0.06 11.70 -0.14
CA ILE A 433 0.03 13.09 0.31
C ILE A 433 0.48 13.17 1.78
N CYS A 434 -0.03 12.34 2.64
CA CYS A 434 0.32 12.24 4.06
C CYS A 434 0.14 10.80 4.53
N TRP A 435 0.49 10.53 5.79
CA TRP A 435 0.32 9.23 6.42
C TRP A 435 -0.62 9.35 7.60
N PHE A 436 -1.80 8.72 7.53
CA PHE A 436 -2.66 8.57 8.70
C PHE A 436 -2.08 7.48 9.62
N VAL A 437 -1.99 7.78 10.90
CA VAL A 437 -1.50 6.85 11.93
C VAL A 437 -2.48 6.67 13.08
N GLY A 438 -3.70 7.13 12.89
CA GLY A 438 -4.89 6.94 13.72
C GLY A 438 -6.12 7.23 12.89
N SER A 439 -7.25 6.64 13.26
CA SER A 439 -8.59 6.89 12.70
C SER A 439 -9.44 7.61 13.74
N ASP A 440 -10.09 6.87 14.63
CA ASP A 440 -10.92 7.41 15.71
C ASP A 440 -10.13 7.85 16.95
N LYS A 441 -8.91 7.37 17.10
CA LYS A 441 -8.02 7.57 18.23
C LYS A 441 -6.69 8.16 17.77
N ILE A 442 -5.78 8.37 18.71
CA ILE A 442 -4.39 8.77 18.43
C ILE A 442 -3.42 7.69 18.93
N PRO A 443 -2.23 7.55 18.34
CA PRO A 443 -1.22 6.64 18.90
C PRO A 443 -0.71 7.12 20.26
N VAL A 444 -0.33 6.19 21.15
CA VAL A 444 0.38 6.54 22.37
C VAL A 444 1.67 7.29 22.03
N SER A 445 2.09 8.22 22.88
CA SER A 445 3.25 9.11 22.62
C SER A 445 4.51 8.37 22.18
N LYS A 446 4.82 7.22 22.79
CA LYS A 446 5.98 6.39 22.40
C LYS A 446 5.88 5.85 20.97
N LEU A 447 4.69 5.41 20.56
CA LEU A 447 4.44 4.93 19.21
C LEU A 447 4.53 6.08 18.18
N GLU A 448 3.94 7.22 18.51
CA GLU A 448 4.01 8.41 17.68
C GLU A 448 5.46 8.91 17.49
N GLN A 449 6.28 8.92 18.54
CA GLN A 449 7.72 9.22 18.45
C GLN A 449 8.44 8.29 17.47
N ASN A 450 8.10 6.99 17.51
CA ASN A 450 8.67 6.02 16.58
C ASN A 450 8.25 6.31 15.14
N TYR A 451 6.98 6.64 14.90
CA TYR A 451 6.48 7.01 13.57
C TYR A 451 7.17 8.26 13.03
N GLN A 452 7.28 9.31 13.83
CA GLN A 452 7.97 10.54 13.45
C GLN A 452 9.46 10.29 13.14
N ARG A 453 10.13 9.42 13.91
CA ARG A 453 11.54 9.04 13.67
C ARG A 453 11.69 8.30 12.34
N LEU A 454 10.80 7.34 12.07
CA LEU A 454 10.78 6.61 10.81
C LEU A 454 10.51 7.54 9.63
N LEU A 455 9.54 8.44 9.76
CA LEU A 455 9.20 9.39 8.71
C LEU A 455 10.38 10.30 8.36
N ARG A 456 11.00 10.94 9.38
CA ARG A 456 12.19 11.78 9.16
C ARG A 456 13.33 11.04 8.46
N ARG A 457 13.47 9.74 8.74
CA ARG A 457 14.55 8.94 8.15
C ARG A 457 14.26 8.43 6.75
N PHE A 458 13.03 8.05 6.48
CA PHE A 458 12.68 7.29 5.28
C PHE A 458 11.75 8.02 4.31
N ASP A 459 10.99 9.00 4.78
CA ASP A 459 10.07 9.80 3.95
C ASP A 459 9.91 11.23 4.49
N PRO A 460 10.96 12.06 4.42
CA PRO A 460 10.93 13.42 4.97
C PRO A 460 10.03 14.39 4.21
N SER A 461 9.44 13.95 3.09
CA SER A 461 8.63 14.78 2.20
C SER A 461 7.14 14.84 2.56
N ARG A 462 6.72 14.11 3.60
CA ARG A 462 5.32 14.02 4.04
C ARG A 462 5.20 14.17 5.55
N SER A 463 3.98 14.54 6.00
CA SER A 463 3.62 14.55 7.42
C SER A 463 2.83 13.32 7.83
N ILE A 464 2.76 13.07 9.12
CA ILE A 464 1.75 12.19 9.71
C ILE A 464 0.52 12.99 10.10
N VAL A 465 -0.65 12.35 10.02
CA VAL A 465 -1.92 12.80 10.58
C VAL A 465 -2.28 11.83 11.69
N THR A 466 -2.29 12.32 12.92
CA THR A 466 -2.39 11.49 14.12
C THR A 466 -3.75 10.84 14.32
N SER A 467 -4.81 11.45 13.78
CA SER A 467 -6.18 10.94 13.79
C SER A 467 -6.98 11.49 12.63
N ALA A 468 -7.97 10.76 12.18
CA ALA A 468 -8.98 11.28 11.24
C ALA A 468 -10.02 12.18 11.93
N LYS A 469 -10.04 12.23 13.27
CA LYS A 469 -10.81 13.17 14.10
C LYS A 469 -9.96 14.38 14.51
N LYS A 470 -10.62 15.44 14.98
CA LYS A 470 -9.96 16.61 15.58
C LYS A 470 -9.52 16.30 17.01
N LEU A 471 -8.55 15.39 17.12
CA LEU A 471 -7.92 15.03 18.39
C LEU A 471 -6.55 15.70 18.50
N GLU A 472 -6.12 15.91 19.74
CA GLU A 472 -4.83 16.51 20.05
C GLU A 472 -3.84 15.49 20.58
N SER A 473 -2.69 15.39 19.92
CA SER A 473 -1.53 14.66 20.42
C SER A 473 -0.63 15.59 21.23
N GLN A 474 -0.04 15.08 22.28
CA GLN A 474 0.95 15.81 23.08
C GLN A 474 2.23 16.15 22.28
N LEU A 475 2.52 15.42 21.21
CA LEU A 475 3.73 15.59 20.40
C LEU A 475 3.50 16.42 19.15
N SER A 476 2.42 16.17 18.42
CA SER A 476 2.13 16.80 17.12
C SER A 476 1.06 17.88 17.20
N GLY A 477 0.44 18.10 18.37
CA GLY A 477 -0.71 19.01 18.50
C GLY A 477 -1.96 18.46 17.83
N THR A 478 -2.79 19.35 17.31
CA THR A 478 -4.08 18.97 16.70
C THR A 478 -3.87 18.20 15.39
N ALA A 479 -4.65 17.14 15.19
CA ALA A 479 -4.75 16.47 13.90
C ALA A 479 -5.36 17.40 12.84
N GLY A 480 -6.22 18.34 13.23
CA GLY A 480 -6.85 19.31 12.36
C GLY A 480 -7.83 18.71 11.35
N MET A 481 -8.23 17.47 11.57
CA MET A 481 -9.22 16.76 10.76
C MET A 481 -10.61 16.86 11.41
N LYS A 482 -11.64 16.51 10.65
CA LYS A 482 -13.01 16.45 11.14
C LYS A 482 -13.62 15.11 10.74
N MET A 483 -14.26 14.43 11.69
CA MET A 483 -14.98 13.17 11.47
C MET A 483 -16.29 13.21 12.28
N GLU A 484 -17.26 13.96 11.79
CA GLU A 484 -18.55 14.19 12.47
C GLU A 484 -19.74 13.96 11.54
N GLY A 485 -19.51 13.29 10.41
CA GLY A 485 -20.51 13.15 9.37
C GLY A 485 -20.76 14.46 8.60
N PRO A 486 -22.04 14.73 8.20
CA PRO A 486 -23.26 13.97 8.52
C PRO A 486 -23.24 12.57 7.89
N TYR A 487 -23.87 11.61 8.56
CA TYR A 487 -24.02 10.24 8.04
C TYR A 487 -25.43 9.98 7.47
N ASP A 488 -26.34 10.91 7.69
CA ASP A 488 -27.70 10.93 7.13
C ASP A 488 -27.90 12.12 6.20
N TYR A 489 -28.99 12.09 5.43
CA TYR A 489 -29.36 13.22 4.58
C TYR A 489 -29.53 14.50 5.41
N VAL A 490 -28.87 15.55 4.95
CA VAL A 490 -29.04 16.92 5.51
C VAL A 490 -29.40 17.86 4.37
N GLY A 491 -30.29 18.80 4.68
CA GLY A 491 -30.73 19.82 3.71
C GLY A 491 -29.61 20.78 3.31
N PRO A 492 -29.85 21.68 2.34
CA PRO A 492 -28.85 22.62 1.83
C PRO A 492 -28.19 23.50 2.86
N ALA A 493 -28.82 23.70 4.05
CA ALA A 493 -28.21 24.43 5.16
C ALA A 493 -26.82 23.88 5.59
N TYR A 494 -26.55 22.61 5.33
CA TYR A 494 -25.23 21.99 5.52
C TYR A 494 -24.08 22.83 4.95
N TRP A 495 -24.26 23.41 3.77
CA TRP A 495 -23.21 24.18 3.08
C TRP A 495 -22.98 25.57 3.67
N TYR A 496 -23.90 26.07 4.47
CA TYR A 496 -23.91 27.44 4.97
C TYR A 496 -23.79 27.56 6.50
N ALA A 497 -24.18 26.51 7.24
CA ALA A 497 -24.07 26.48 8.69
C ALA A 497 -22.63 26.16 9.11
N LYS A 498 -22.01 27.04 9.93
CA LYS A 498 -20.63 26.82 10.41
C LYS A 498 -20.57 26.08 11.76
N GLU A 499 -21.63 26.11 12.54
CA GLU A 499 -21.63 25.68 13.94
C GLU A 499 -22.37 24.36 14.19
N ALA A 500 -23.12 23.86 13.20
CA ALA A 500 -23.82 22.60 13.35
C ALA A 500 -22.86 21.41 13.22
N PRO A 501 -22.97 20.37 14.05
CA PRO A 501 -22.27 19.11 13.83
C PRO A 501 -22.46 18.63 12.40
N GLY A 502 -21.39 18.22 11.75
CA GLY A 502 -21.46 17.77 10.37
C GLY A 502 -21.54 18.85 9.30
N SER A 503 -21.38 20.14 9.61
CA SER A 503 -21.37 21.23 8.62
C SER A 503 -20.16 21.17 7.68
N ALA A 504 -20.28 21.82 6.50
CA ALA A 504 -19.25 21.80 5.44
C ALA A 504 -18.10 22.79 5.75
N PHE A 505 -17.30 22.51 6.75
CA PHE A 505 -16.08 23.26 7.07
C PHE A 505 -14.92 22.31 7.35
N GLY A 506 -13.70 22.83 7.28
CA GLY A 506 -12.49 22.08 7.58
C GLY A 506 -12.22 20.92 6.61
N PHE A 507 -11.36 19.99 7.01
CA PHE A 507 -11.09 18.76 6.29
C PHE A 507 -11.93 17.61 6.87
N ASN A 508 -13.08 17.35 6.27
CA ASN A 508 -13.97 16.26 6.70
C ASN A 508 -13.49 14.94 6.08
N THR A 509 -13.07 14.01 6.92
CA THR A 509 -12.54 12.69 6.51
C THR A 509 -13.64 11.68 6.26
N GLU A 510 -14.85 11.91 6.81
CA GLU A 510 -15.99 11.04 6.67
C GLU A 510 -17.28 11.85 6.58
N THR A 511 -18.00 11.63 5.50
CA THR A 511 -19.37 12.14 5.35
C THR A 511 -20.17 11.15 4.53
N GLY A 512 -21.36 10.83 5.00
CA GLY A 512 -22.38 10.08 4.27
C GLY A 512 -23.44 11.04 3.74
N ILE A 513 -24.17 10.63 2.72
CA ILE A 513 -25.28 11.40 2.15
C ILE A 513 -26.63 10.78 2.48
N GLY A 514 -26.68 9.97 3.54
CA GLY A 514 -27.83 9.24 4.00
C GLY A 514 -27.97 7.86 3.37
N ALA A 515 -29.06 7.20 3.67
CA ALA A 515 -29.37 5.89 3.14
C ALA A 515 -29.46 5.92 1.60
N GLN A 516 -28.64 5.09 0.96
CA GLN A 516 -28.60 4.99 -0.49
C GLN A 516 -29.20 3.66 -0.91
N ILE A 517 -30.26 3.72 -1.67
CA ILE A 517 -30.89 2.52 -2.23
C ILE A 517 -30.02 2.04 -3.40
N PRO A 518 -29.46 0.82 -3.34
CA PRO A 518 -28.71 0.24 -4.46
C PRO A 518 -29.59 0.12 -5.71
N GLN A 519 -28.95 0.01 -6.87
CA GLN A 519 -29.66 -0.25 -8.12
C GLN A 519 -30.52 -1.52 -8.02
N LYS A 520 -31.66 -1.56 -8.72
CA LYS A 520 -32.63 -2.66 -8.68
C LYS A 520 -32.00 -4.03 -8.94
N GLU A 521 -31.03 -4.11 -9.83
CA GLU A 521 -30.32 -5.36 -10.14
C GLU A 521 -29.45 -5.82 -8.96
N SER A 522 -28.83 -4.90 -8.25
CA SER A 522 -28.07 -5.19 -7.01
C SER A 522 -29.01 -5.63 -5.90
N LEU A 523 -30.14 -4.96 -5.72
CA LEU A 523 -31.16 -5.36 -4.77
C LEU A 523 -31.67 -6.79 -5.02
N LYS A 524 -31.92 -7.15 -6.28
CA LYS A 524 -32.35 -8.52 -6.65
C LYS A 524 -31.30 -9.57 -6.30
N ARG A 525 -30.02 -9.25 -6.42
CA ARG A 525 -28.93 -10.15 -6.01
C ARG A 525 -28.82 -10.25 -4.49
N MET A 526 -28.94 -9.12 -3.78
CA MET A 526 -28.79 -9.07 -2.32
C MET A 526 -29.99 -9.69 -1.60
N ILE A 527 -31.20 -9.32 -2.01
CA ILE A 527 -32.45 -9.62 -1.28
C ILE A 527 -33.23 -10.76 -1.93
N GLY A 528 -33.02 -11.02 -3.22
CA GLY A 528 -33.73 -12.02 -3.98
C GLY A 528 -34.93 -11.44 -4.76
N LYS A 529 -35.86 -12.33 -5.17
CA LYS A 529 -36.97 -11.94 -6.06
C LYS A 529 -38.04 -11.09 -5.35
N ASN A 530 -38.24 -11.29 -4.05
CA ASN A 530 -39.27 -10.64 -3.26
C ASN A 530 -38.69 -9.38 -2.58
N LEU A 531 -38.66 -8.30 -3.34
CA LEU A 531 -38.15 -7.02 -2.84
C LEU A 531 -39.08 -6.36 -1.81
N TRP A 532 -40.37 -6.68 -1.82
CA TRP A 532 -41.38 -6.10 -0.94
C TRP A 532 -42.26 -7.19 -0.30
N PRO A 533 -42.76 -6.95 0.93
CA PRO A 533 -42.41 -5.81 1.82
C PRO A 533 -40.98 -5.91 2.33
N ILE A 534 -40.47 -4.83 2.91
CA ILE A 534 -39.21 -4.84 3.66
C ILE A 534 -39.26 -5.93 4.73
N ASN A 535 -38.21 -6.72 4.83
CA ASN A 535 -38.14 -7.93 5.66
C ASN A 535 -36.75 -8.11 6.30
N GLU A 536 -36.52 -9.18 7.03
CA GLU A 536 -35.26 -9.47 7.72
C GLU A 536 -34.02 -9.48 6.80
N THR A 537 -34.18 -9.78 5.51
CA THR A 537 -33.07 -9.74 4.55
C THR A 537 -32.68 -8.28 4.27
N TRP A 538 -33.63 -7.39 4.12
CA TRP A 538 -33.38 -5.96 4.04
C TRP A 538 -32.67 -5.46 5.28
N GLU A 539 -33.18 -5.80 6.47
CA GLU A 539 -32.54 -5.40 7.73
C GLU A 539 -31.11 -5.90 7.81
N TYR A 540 -30.86 -7.15 7.42
CA TYR A 540 -29.50 -7.69 7.40
C TYR A 540 -28.54 -6.88 6.53
N HIS A 541 -28.96 -6.47 5.34
CA HIS A 541 -28.12 -5.70 4.43
C HIS A 541 -28.04 -4.19 4.76
N CYS A 542 -28.82 -3.73 5.72
CA CYS A 542 -28.84 -2.31 6.17
C CYS A 542 -28.27 -2.10 7.58
N THR A 543 -27.84 -3.15 8.28
CA THR A 543 -27.65 -3.12 9.74
C THR A 543 -26.35 -2.51 10.22
N ALA A 544 -25.41 -2.24 9.35
CA ALA A 544 -24.10 -1.81 9.83
C ALA A 544 -24.00 -0.32 10.15
N SER A 545 -24.99 0.49 9.80
CA SER A 545 -25.00 1.92 10.12
C SER A 545 -26.24 2.33 10.90
N GLN A 546 -26.09 3.34 11.73
CA GLN A 546 -27.19 3.98 12.48
C GLN A 546 -28.25 4.61 11.57
N SER A 547 -27.95 4.79 10.29
CA SER A 547 -28.81 5.37 9.27
C SER A 547 -29.69 4.36 8.52
N SER A 548 -29.76 3.12 8.99
CA SER A 548 -30.39 2.00 8.34
C SER A 548 -31.87 2.20 7.93
N MET A 549 -32.73 1.26 8.28
CA MET A 549 -34.15 1.20 7.91
C MET A 549 -34.99 2.42 8.33
N ASN A 550 -34.61 3.13 9.41
CA ASN A 550 -35.35 4.32 9.83
C ASN A 550 -35.27 5.45 8.80
N SER A 551 -34.11 5.65 8.18
CA SER A 551 -33.95 6.64 7.11
C SER A 551 -34.70 6.25 5.84
N LEU A 552 -34.74 4.96 5.49
CA LEU A 552 -35.55 4.45 4.37
C LEU A 552 -37.05 4.62 4.58
N ASN A 553 -37.52 4.54 5.81
CA ASN A 553 -38.93 4.75 6.13
C ASN A 553 -39.38 6.23 6.06
N HIS A 554 -38.42 7.16 6.00
CA HIS A 554 -38.68 8.59 5.87
C HIS A 554 -38.54 9.11 4.42
N LEU A 555 -38.07 8.29 3.50
CA LEU A 555 -38.02 8.55 2.06
C LEU A 555 -39.29 8.06 1.35
#